data_a7f4dd5d4816288609f8b136f506b2ea
#
_entry.id   a7f4dd5d4816288609f8b136f506b2ea
#
_cell.length_a   1.000
_cell.length_b   1.000
_cell.length_c   1.000
_cell.angle_alpha   90.00
_cell.angle_beta   90.00
_cell.angle_gamma   90.00
#
_symmetry.space_group_name_H-M   'P 1'
#
loop_
_entity.id
_entity.type
_entity.pdbx_description
1 polymer ?
#
loop_
_entity_poly.entity_id
_entity_poly.type
_entity_poly.pdbx_seq_one_letter_code
_entity_poly.pdbx_strand_id
1 'polypeptide(L)'
;MLFRSDDQRYNTKGEDVTWESSSIRSWLNGYGASANQPKTDYSRKNFINSAFTSTQRNAIKTTNVVNNNNINYGTAGGNNTSDKLFLLSESEVYNTDTAASYGFVKDYSTYDEARISRCSTYAYAMGTWRDHDTDAEYTKYNGNIDWWLRSPGSDSYCAAEVNSYGWVYRYGFNVHSINAGVRPALHLNLSSSNLYSYAGTVCSDAMRSG
;
A
#
# COMPACT_ATOMS: atom_id res chain seq x y z
N MET A 1 6.99 6.14 12.06
CA MET A 1 5.75 6.71 11.51
C MET A 1 4.64 5.72 11.80
N LEU A 2 3.66 6.09 12.61
CA LEU A 2 2.56 5.20 13.00
C LEU A 2 1.51 5.24 11.88
N PHE A 3 1.50 4.25 11.03
CA PHE A 3 0.45 4.11 10.02
C PHE A 3 -0.81 3.57 10.67
N ARG A 4 -1.90 4.31 10.57
CA ARG A 4 -3.23 3.84 10.91
C ARG A 4 -3.66 2.86 9.83
N SER A 5 -3.63 1.58 10.08
CA SER A 5 -4.48 0.64 9.37
C SER A 5 -5.74 0.45 10.22
N ASP A 6 -6.66 1.38 10.16
CA ASP A 6 -8.05 1.05 10.44
C ASP A 6 -8.38 -0.08 9.44
N ASP A 7 -9.21 -1.05 9.83
CA ASP A 7 -9.83 -2.09 9.01
C ASP A 7 -10.15 -1.58 7.59
N GLN A 8 -9.11 -1.47 6.74
CA GLN A 8 -9.22 -0.79 5.46
C GLN A 8 -9.32 -1.83 4.36
N ARG A 9 -10.55 -2.11 4.00
CA ARG A 9 -10.84 -2.80 2.75
C ARG A 9 -10.31 -1.97 1.59
N TYR A 10 -9.87 -2.62 0.53
CA TYR A 10 -9.55 -1.92 -0.71
C TYR A 10 -10.77 -1.14 -1.23
N ASN A 11 -11.96 -1.76 -1.14
CA ASN A 11 -13.23 -1.10 -1.37
C ASN A 11 -14.27 -1.56 -0.34
N THR A 12 -15.08 -0.63 0.18
CA THR A 12 -16.10 -0.95 1.20
C THR A 12 -17.32 -1.71 0.64
N LYS A 13 -17.41 -1.83 -0.69
CA LYS A 13 -18.33 -2.72 -1.39
C LYS A 13 -17.55 -3.80 -2.13
N GLY A 14 -18.06 -5.03 -2.12
CA GLY A 14 -17.50 -6.18 -2.85
C GLY A 14 -17.93 -6.21 -4.31
N GLU A 15 -17.88 -5.07 -4.99
CA GLU A 15 -18.30 -4.88 -6.38
C GLU A 15 -17.08 -4.50 -7.25
N ASP A 16 -17.25 -4.55 -8.57
CA ASP A 16 -16.24 -4.15 -9.53
C ASP A 16 -15.71 -2.74 -9.24
N VAL A 17 -14.39 -2.63 -9.14
CA VAL A 17 -13.74 -1.36 -8.77
C VAL A 17 -12.32 -1.31 -9.34
N THR A 18 -11.87 -0.12 -9.70
CA THR A 18 -10.48 0.19 -10.03
C THR A 18 -9.87 1.06 -8.95
N TRP A 19 -8.55 1.26 -9.00
CA TRP A 19 -7.89 2.21 -8.09
C TRP A 19 -8.59 3.57 -8.10
N GLU A 20 -8.92 4.10 -9.30
CA GLU A 20 -9.55 5.40 -9.48
C GLU A 20 -10.83 5.57 -8.62
N SER A 21 -11.66 4.54 -8.56
CA SER A 21 -12.97 4.58 -7.90
C SER A 21 -13.00 3.91 -6.52
N SER A 22 -11.87 3.44 -6.01
CA SER A 22 -11.80 2.72 -4.74
C SER A 22 -11.98 3.63 -3.52
N SER A 23 -12.58 3.04 -2.47
CA SER A 23 -12.72 3.75 -1.20
C SER A 23 -11.38 3.98 -0.50
N ILE A 24 -10.42 3.05 -0.62
CA ILE A 24 -9.10 3.20 -0.01
C ILE A 24 -8.32 4.38 -0.59
N ARG A 25 -8.38 4.63 -1.90
CA ARG A 25 -7.79 5.82 -2.53
C ARG A 25 -8.38 7.11 -1.94
N SER A 26 -9.70 7.16 -1.84
CA SER A 26 -10.40 8.32 -1.29
C SER A 26 -10.08 8.54 0.19
N TRP A 27 -9.99 7.47 0.98
CA TRP A 27 -9.58 7.53 2.38
C TRP A 27 -8.13 7.98 2.54
N LEU A 28 -7.22 7.47 1.74
CA LEU A 28 -5.81 7.89 1.77
C LEU A 28 -5.66 9.39 1.54
N ASN A 29 -6.40 9.95 0.58
CA ASN A 29 -6.22 11.33 0.11
C ASN A 29 -7.25 12.33 0.64
N GLY A 30 -8.29 11.91 1.35
CA GLY A 30 -9.32 12.78 1.89
C GLY A 30 -10.32 13.28 0.84
N TYR A 31 -10.68 12.43 -0.12
CA TYR A 31 -11.63 12.80 -1.18
C TYR A 31 -13.09 12.65 -0.72
N GLY A 32 -13.95 13.46 -1.32
CA GLY A 32 -15.40 13.43 -1.08
C GLY A 32 -16.10 12.25 -1.75
N ALA A 33 -17.40 12.12 -1.49
CA ALA A 33 -18.24 11.00 -1.92
C ALA A 33 -18.28 10.78 -3.44
N SER A 34 -18.13 11.82 -4.26
CA SER A 34 -18.13 11.68 -5.72
C SER A 34 -16.90 10.97 -6.29
N ALA A 35 -15.81 10.86 -5.53
CA ALA A 35 -14.53 10.32 -5.97
C ALA A 35 -14.40 8.80 -5.79
N ASN A 36 -15.41 8.13 -5.23
CA ASN A 36 -15.36 6.69 -5.00
C ASN A 36 -16.69 6.00 -5.28
N GLN A 37 -16.61 4.72 -5.62
CA GLN A 37 -17.76 3.88 -5.97
C GLN A 37 -18.76 3.73 -4.82
N PRO A 38 -18.36 3.53 -3.56
CA PRO A 38 -19.30 3.45 -2.43
C PRO A 38 -20.03 4.75 -2.08
N LYS A 39 -19.61 5.90 -2.66
CA LYS A 39 -20.14 7.23 -2.35
C LYS A 39 -19.95 7.66 -0.89
N THR A 40 -18.84 7.25 -0.29
CA THR A 40 -18.47 7.62 1.08
C THR A 40 -17.65 8.92 1.08
N ASP A 41 -17.99 9.86 1.95
CA ASP A 41 -17.24 11.10 2.13
C ASP A 41 -16.10 10.94 3.14
N TYR A 42 -14.86 11.02 2.66
CA TYR A 42 -13.63 10.94 3.45
C TYR A 42 -13.01 12.32 3.71
N SER A 43 -13.66 13.43 3.36
CA SER A 43 -13.08 14.77 3.53
C SER A 43 -12.71 15.12 4.98
N ARG A 44 -13.39 14.54 5.96
CA ARG A 44 -13.20 14.80 7.38
C ARG A 44 -12.38 13.70 8.10
N LYS A 45 -12.58 12.44 7.74
CA LYS A 45 -11.89 11.29 8.36
C LYS A 45 -11.08 10.57 7.30
N ASN A 46 -9.79 10.85 7.26
CA ASN A 46 -8.91 10.33 6.24
C ASN A 46 -7.48 10.17 6.76
N PHE A 47 -6.70 9.40 6.02
CA PHE A 47 -5.32 9.08 6.39
C PHE A 47 -4.41 10.32 6.32
N ILE A 48 -4.41 11.05 5.20
CA ILE A 48 -3.47 12.14 4.98
C ILE A 48 -3.55 13.26 6.03
N ASN A 49 -4.75 13.56 6.54
CA ASN A 49 -4.95 14.57 7.57
C ASN A 49 -4.61 14.05 8.97
N SER A 50 -4.75 12.75 9.22
CA SER A 50 -4.43 12.16 10.52
C SER A 50 -2.95 11.80 10.67
N ALA A 51 -2.27 11.47 9.56
CA ALA A 51 -0.87 11.03 9.56
C ALA A 51 0.13 12.17 9.40
N PHE A 52 -0.27 13.30 8.80
CA PHE A 52 0.64 14.39 8.44
C PHE A 52 0.12 15.75 8.90
N THR A 53 1.01 16.60 9.40
CA THR A 53 0.74 18.02 9.62
C THR A 53 0.50 18.75 8.30
N SER A 54 -0.07 19.96 8.35
CA SER A 54 -0.25 20.79 7.14
C SER A 54 1.06 21.06 6.40
N THR A 55 2.13 21.33 7.13
CA THR A 55 3.47 21.53 6.57
C THR A 55 3.98 20.28 5.84
N GLN A 56 3.85 19.12 6.46
CA GLN A 56 4.24 17.85 5.84
C GLN A 56 3.41 17.53 4.59
N ARG A 57 2.08 17.77 4.63
CA ARG A 57 1.22 17.58 3.46
C ARG A 57 1.59 18.47 2.27
N ASN A 58 2.11 19.67 2.54
CA ASN A 58 2.57 20.58 1.49
C ASN A 58 3.86 20.10 0.82
N ALA A 59 4.69 19.31 1.53
CA ALA A 59 5.88 18.69 0.99
C ALA A 59 5.58 17.44 0.13
N ILE A 60 4.40 16.83 0.28
CA ILE A 60 4.02 15.68 -0.52
C ILE A 60 3.59 16.16 -1.90
N LYS A 61 4.29 15.66 -2.93
CA LYS A 61 3.96 15.95 -4.33
C LYS A 61 2.67 15.26 -4.74
N THR A 62 1.86 15.96 -5.50
CA THR A 62 0.82 15.32 -6.30
C THR A 62 1.49 14.59 -7.46
N THR A 63 1.22 13.30 -7.59
CA THR A 63 1.88 12.39 -8.55
C THR A 63 0.87 11.85 -9.53
N ASN A 64 1.23 11.77 -10.80
CA ASN A 64 0.47 10.99 -11.77
C ASN A 64 0.69 9.50 -11.50
N VAL A 65 -0.35 8.82 -11.08
CA VAL A 65 -0.35 7.39 -10.73
C VAL A 65 -0.88 6.59 -11.91
N VAL A 66 0.00 5.79 -12.50
CA VAL A 66 -0.33 4.97 -13.67
C VAL A 66 -1.00 3.67 -13.23
N ASN A 67 -2.16 3.38 -13.77
CA ASN A 67 -2.96 2.21 -13.42
C ASN A 67 -3.03 1.22 -14.58
N ASN A 68 -2.00 0.39 -14.69
CA ASN A 68 -1.93 -0.65 -15.72
C ASN A 68 -2.93 -1.78 -15.46
N ASN A 69 -3.35 -2.44 -16.52
CA ASN A 69 -4.09 -3.68 -16.42
C ASN A 69 -3.24 -4.77 -15.74
N ASN A 70 -3.89 -5.73 -15.10
CA ASN A 70 -3.20 -6.91 -14.60
C ASN A 70 -2.56 -7.65 -15.79
N ILE A 71 -1.26 -7.88 -15.72
CA ILE A 71 -0.48 -8.42 -16.85
C ILE A 71 -0.83 -9.87 -17.19
N ASN A 72 -1.30 -10.64 -16.20
CA ASN A 72 -1.59 -12.07 -16.39
C ASN A 72 -3.04 -12.33 -16.79
N TYR A 73 -3.96 -11.53 -16.27
CA TYR A 73 -5.39 -11.76 -16.40
C TYR A 73 -6.06 -10.73 -17.32
N GLY A 74 -5.37 -9.64 -17.66
CA GLY A 74 -5.94 -8.59 -18.51
C GLY A 74 -6.99 -7.71 -17.83
N THR A 75 -7.25 -7.92 -16.55
CA THR A 75 -8.23 -7.16 -15.77
C THR A 75 -7.87 -5.68 -15.80
N ALA A 76 -8.85 -4.83 -16.11
CA ALA A 76 -8.63 -3.39 -16.32
C ALA A 76 -8.19 -2.68 -15.03
N GLY A 77 -7.09 -1.90 -15.10
CA GLY A 77 -6.60 -1.06 -14.00
C GLY A 77 -7.35 0.27 -13.84
N GLY A 78 -8.12 0.66 -14.84
CA GLY A 78 -8.84 1.94 -14.88
C GLY A 78 -7.98 3.10 -15.39
N ASN A 79 -8.50 4.32 -15.21
CA ASN A 79 -7.80 5.52 -15.63
C ASN A 79 -6.64 5.86 -14.69
N ASN A 80 -5.61 6.52 -15.23
CA ASN A 80 -4.56 7.12 -14.42
C ASN A 80 -5.14 8.18 -13.48
N THR A 81 -4.55 8.32 -12.30
CA THR A 81 -5.04 9.24 -11.28
C THR A 81 -3.97 10.24 -10.85
N SER A 82 -4.39 11.28 -10.17
CA SER A 82 -3.49 12.31 -9.63
C SER A 82 -3.66 12.31 -8.11
N ASP A 83 -2.68 11.73 -7.39
CA ASP A 83 -2.77 11.48 -5.96
C ASP A 83 -1.52 11.94 -5.21
N LYS A 84 -1.68 12.31 -3.95
CA LYS A 84 -0.56 12.55 -3.02
C LYS A 84 -0.10 11.25 -2.36
N LEU A 85 -1.05 10.40 -2.00
CA LEU A 85 -0.80 9.08 -1.42
C LEU A 85 -1.40 8.00 -2.32
N PHE A 86 -0.63 6.95 -2.54
CA PHE A 86 -1.06 5.84 -3.39
C PHE A 86 -0.52 4.51 -2.85
N LEU A 87 -1.07 3.41 -3.31
CA LEU A 87 -0.47 2.09 -3.12
C LEU A 87 0.48 1.79 -4.27
N LEU A 88 1.48 0.97 -4.04
CA LEU A 88 2.34 0.50 -5.12
C LEU A 88 1.54 -0.43 -6.05
N SER A 89 1.89 -0.43 -7.34
CA SER A 89 1.37 -1.39 -8.31
C SER A 89 2.20 -2.67 -8.33
N GLU A 90 1.68 -3.69 -8.98
CA GLU A 90 2.42 -4.93 -9.26
C GLU A 90 3.77 -4.64 -9.93
N SER A 91 3.81 -3.81 -10.97
CA SER A 91 5.04 -3.48 -11.69
C SER A 91 6.05 -2.65 -10.88
N GLU A 92 5.63 -2.03 -9.79
CA GLU A 92 6.51 -1.28 -8.89
C GLU A 92 7.10 -2.15 -7.77
N VAL A 93 6.59 -3.37 -7.57
CA VAL A 93 7.08 -4.28 -6.52
C VAL A 93 7.65 -5.59 -7.08
N TYR A 94 7.47 -5.86 -8.37
CA TYR A 94 7.67 -7.20 -8.90
C TYR A 94 8.20 -7.22 -10.34
N ASN A 95 9.28 -7.97 -10.55
CA ASN A 95 9.84 -8.40 -11.84
C ASN A 95 10.03 -7.30 -12.89
N THR A 96 10.35 -6.08 -12.49
CA THR A 96 10.62 -4.95 -13.39
C THR A 96 11.85 -4.17 -12.94
N ASP A 97 12.42 -3.35 -13.84
CA ASP A 97 13.52 -2.44 -13.48
C ASP A 97 13.04 -1.37 -12.49
N THR A 98 11.77 -0.97 -12.54
CA THR A 98 11.16 -0.06 -11.56
C THR A 98 11.14 -0.70 -10.18
N ALA A 99 10.71 -1.97 -10.05
CA ALA A 99 10.75 -2.70 -8.80
C ALA A 99 12.18 -2.80 -8.25
N ALA A 100 13.15 -3.11 -9.09
CA ALA A 100 14.56 -3.15 -8.70
C ALA A 100 15.08 -1.77 -8.23
N SER A 101 14.66 -0.68 -8.87
CA SER A 101 15.03 0.68 -8.46
C SER A 101 14.44 1.08 -7.11
N TYR A 102 13.31 0.47 -6.70
CA TYR A 102 12.70 0.64 -5.38
C TYR A 102 13.27 -0.31 -4.31
N GLY A 103 14.24 -1.15 -4.69
CA GLY A 103 14.89 -2.10 -3.78
C GLY A 103 14.20 -3.45 -3.67
N PHE A 104 13.23 -3.76 -4.54
CA PHE A 104 12.60 -5.07 -4.62
C PHE A 104 13.34 -6.00 -5.57
N VAL A 105 13.28 -7.31 -5.29
CA VAL A 105 13.89 -8.30 -6.16
C VAL A 105 13.15 -8.37 -7.50
N LYS A 106 13.93 -8.42 -8.59
CA LYS A 106 13.41 -8.53 -9.97
C LYS A 106 12.96 -9.95 -10.33
N ASP A 107 13.08 -10.91 -9.45
CA ASP A 107 12.77 -12.30 -9.74
C ASP A 107 11.29 -12.64 -9.51
N TYR A 108 10.79 -13.50 -10.39
CA TYR A 108 9.40 -13.96 -10.46
C TYR A 108 8.99 -14.86 -9.29
N SER A 109 9.90 -15.63 -8.72
CA SER A 109 9.55 -16.82 -7.92
C SER A 109 9.79 -16.65 -6.42
N THR A 110 10.30 -15.53 -5.96
CA THR A 110 10.90 -15.49 -4.64
C THR A 110 10.15 -14.65 -3.62
N TYR A 111 10.10 -15.21 -2.44
CA TYR A 111 9.95 -14.50 -1.20
C TYR A 111 11.00 -13.40 -1.13
N ASP A 112 10.59 -12.17 -1.22
CA ASP A 112 11.48 -11.02 -1.11
C ASP A 112 11.27 -10.35 0.24
N GLU A 113 12.31 -10.38 1.08
CA GLU A 113 12.26 -9.76 2.40
C GLU A 113 11.98 -8.25 2.34
N ALA A 114 12.37 -7.57 1.25
CA ALA A 114 12.07 -6.16 1.06
C ALA A 114 10.55 -5.89 0.88
N ARG A 115 9.79 -6.88 0.44
CA ARG A 115 8.34 -6.79 0.33
C ARG A 115 7.61 -7.12 1.62
N ILE A 116 8.24 -7.83 2.55
CA ILE A 116 7.63 -8.17 3.84
C ILE A 116 7.25 -6.89 4.60
N SER A 117 6.07 -6.90 5.19
CA SER A 117 5.60 -5.83 6.06
C SER A 117 5.16 -6.38 7.41
N ARG A 118 5.72 -5.86 8.49
CA ARG A 118 5.29 -6.24 9.84
C ARG A 118 4.07 -5.41 10.26
N CYS A 119 3.13 -6.09 10.93
CA CYS A 119 2.02 -5.42 11.56
C CYS A 119 2.51 -4.49 12.68
N SER A 120 2.16 -3.21 12.62
CA SER A 120 2.40 -2.33 13.75
C SER A 120 1.47 -2.68 14.92
N THR A 121 1.89 -2.38 16.15
CA THR A 121 1.03 -2.56 17.33
C THR A 121 -0.29 -1.82 17.18
N TYR A 122 -0.26 -0.63 16.56
CA TYR A 122 -1.46 0.15 16.31
C TYR A 122 -2.37 -0.54 15.28
N ALA A 123 -1.83 -1.00 14.15
CA ALA A 123 -2.58 -1.72 13.13
C ALA A 123 -3.28 -2.96 13.70
N TYR A 124 -2.54 -3.72 14.49
CA TYR A 124 -3.08 -4.90 15.17
C TYR A 124 -4.22 -4.54 16.14
N ALA A 125 -4.04 -3.48 16.94
CA ALA A 125 -5.08 -3.01 17.86
C ALA A 125 -6.35 -2.50 17.14
N MET A 126 -6.22 -2.12 15.87
CA MET A 126 -7.34 -1.69 15.01
C MET A 126 -7.95 -2.84 14.19
N GLY A 127 -7.53 -4.09 14.46
CA GLY A 127 -8.13 -5.28 13.85
C GLY A 127 -7.44 -5.83 12.60
N THR A 128 -6.30 -5.27 12.20
CA THR A 128 -5.54 -5.83 11.05
C THR A 128 -5.07 -7.25 11.39
N TRP A 129 -5.39 -8.17 10.51
CA TRP A 129 -4.87 -9.54 10.59
C TRP A 129 -3.34 -9.54 10.52
N ARG A 130 -2.72 -10.47 11.20
CA ARG A 130 -1.29 -10.76 11.10
C ARG A 130 -1.04 -12.24 11.12
N ASP A 131 0.03 -12.66 10.51
CA ASP A 131 0.47 -14.05 10.48
C ASP A 131 0.81 -14.55 11.90
N HIS A 132 0.41 -15.79 12.19
CA HIS A 132 0.65 -16.46 13.48
C HIS A 132 0.73 -17.99 13.30
N ASP A 133 1.55 -18.43 12.36
CA ASP A 133 1.73 -19.85 12.08
C ASP A 133 2.40 -20.58 13.25
N THR A 134 2.04 -21.85 13.45
CA THR A 134 2.64 -22.75 14.44
C THR A 134 3.65 -23.71 13.84
N ASP A 135 3.71 -23.85 12.52
CA ASP A 135 4.71 -24.62 11.82
C ASP A 135 6.08 -23.96 11.92
N ALA A 136 7.08 -24.71 12.36
CA ALA A 136 8.43 -24.20 12.61
C ALA A 136 9.07 -23.52 11.38
N GLU A 137 8.71 -23.97 10.17
CA GLU A 137 9.19 -23.37 8.91
C GLU A 137 8.64 -21.96 8.70
N TYR A 138 7.39 -21.70 9.11
CA TYR A 138 6.67 -20.46 8.84
C TYR A 138 6.66 -19.47 10.01
N THR A 139 7.03 -19.91 11.23
CA THR A 139 7.05 -19.03 12.43
C THR A 139 7.91 -17.78 12.27
N LYS A 140 8.91 -17.79 11.40
CA LYS A 140 9.75 -16.62 11.08
C LYS A 140 8.95 -15.46 10.47
N TYR A 141 7.79 -15.73 9.91
CA TYR A 141 6.90 -14.73 9.31
C TYR A 141 5.84 -14.20 10.29
N ASN A 142 5.74 -14.79 11.48
CA ASN A 142 4.76 -14.37 12.49
C ASN A 142 4.88 -12.88 12.79
N GLY A 143 3.73 -12.21 12.78
CA GLY A 143 3.63 -10.77 12.95
C GLY A 143 3.70 -9.97 11.66
N ASN A 144 3.93 -10.62 10.51
CA ASN A 144 3.82 -10.00 9.19
C ASN A 144 2.35 -9.89 8.76
N ILE A 145 2.11 -9.05 7.76
CA ILE A 145 0.77 -8.82 7.18
C ILE A 145 0.80 -8.96 5.67
N ASP A 146 -0.32 -9.35 5.11
CA ASP A 146 -0.64 -9.11 3.72
C ASP A 146 -0.91 -7.62 3.52
N TRP A 147 -0.61 -7.06 2.35
CA TRP A 147 -0.88 -5.66 2.08
C TRP A 147 -1.27 -5.40 0.63
N TRP A 148 -2.25 -4.51 0.45
CA TRP A 148 -2.84 -4.20 -0.83
C TRP A 148 -1.86 -3.54 -1.80
N LEU A 149 -1.92 -3.97 -3.06
CA LEU A 149 -1.42 -3.23 -4.22
C LEU A 149 -2.58 -2.50 -4.90
N ARG A 150 -2.31 -1.43 -5.67
CA ARG A 150 -3.35 -0.75 -6.44
C ARG A 150 -3.76 -1.48 -7.71
N SER A 151 -2.96 -2.45 -8.16
CA SER A 151 -3.26 -3.26 -9.34
C SER A 151 -4.48 -4.14 -9.13
N PRO A 152 -5.34 -4.32 -10.15
CA PRO A 152 -6.44 -5.27 -10.07
C PRO A 152 -5.92 -6.71 -9.93
N GLY A 153 -6.75 -7.59 -9.38
CA GLY A 153 -6.51 -9.02 -9.36
C GLY A 153 -6.93 -9.73 -10.65
N SER A 154 -7.32 -11.01 -10.54
CA SER A 154 -7.84 -11.79 -11.68
C SER A 154 -9.18 -11.26 -12.17
N ASP A 155 -9.96 -10.71 -11.28
CA ASP A 155 -11.31 -10.22 -11.53
C ASP A 155 -11.44 -8.75 -11.11
N SER A 156 -12.44 -8.05 -11.64
CA SER A 156 -12.66 -6.62 -11.38
C SER A 156 -13.07 -6.29 -9.94
N TYR A 157 -13.53 -7.30 -9.18
CA TYR A 157 -13.81 -7.20 -7.74
C TYR A 157 -12.65 -7.72 -6.86
N CYS A 158 -11.46 -7.97 -7.46
CA CYS A 158 -10.25 -8.38 -6.77
C CYS A 158 -9.13 -7.35 -6.94
N ALA A 159 -8.32 -7.14 -5.91
CA ALA A 159 -7.10 -6.37 -5.97
C ALA A 159 -5.89 -7.25 -5.64
N ALA A 160 -4.79 -7.04 -6.35
CA ALA A 160 -3.53 -7.74 -6.07
C ALA A 160 -2.99 -7.33 -4.69
N GLU A 161 -2.19 -8.20 -4.10
CA GLU A 161 -1.56 -7.94 -2.80
C GLU A 161 -0.16 -8.57 -2.73
N VAL A 162 0.58 -8.19 -1.71
CA VAL A 162 1.78 -8.91 -1.26
C VAL A 162 1.41 -9.63 0.03
N ASN A 163 1.67 -10.93 0.10
CA ASN A 163 1.35 -11.70 1.29
C ASN A 163 2.42 -11.54 2.41
N SER A 164 2.15 -12.10 3.58
CA SER A 164 3.00 -12.06 4.78
C SER A 164 4.41 -12.63 4.56
N TYR A 165 4.61 -13.43 3.52
CA TYR A 165 5.88 -14.03 3.13
C TYR A 165 6.65 -13.19 2.10
N GLY A 166 6.12 -12.04 1.65
CA GLY A 166 6.73 -11.20 0.62
C GLY A 166 6.47 -11.67 -0.82
N TRP A 167 5.54 -12.59 -1.02
CA TRP A 167 5.14 -13.05 -2.34
C TRP A 167 4.03 -12.18 -2.93
N VAL A 168 4.16 -11.78 -4.20
CA VAL A 168 3.15 -11.00 -4.90
C VAL A 168 2.03 -11.91 -5.40
N TYR A 169 0.87 -11.79 -4.77
CA TYR A 169 -0.32 -12.55 -5.11
C TYR A 169 -1.16 -11.80 -6.15
N ARG A 170 -0.86 -12.05 -7.41
CA ARG A 170 -1.43 -11.34 -8.56
C ARG A 170 -2.86 -11.76 -8.89
N TYR A 171 -3.28 -12.94 -8.43
CA TYR A 171 -4.68 -13.35 -8.48
C TYR A 171 -5.53 -12.40 -7.63
N GLY A 172 -4.98 -11.96 -6.53
CA GLY A 172 -5.58 -11.00 -5.61
C GLY A 172 -6.69 -11.56 -4.75
N PHE A 173 -7.16 -10.73 -3.84
CA PHE A 173 -8.29 -11.02 -2.98
C PHE A 173 -9.46 -10.09 -3.27
N ASN A 174 -10.66 -10.53 -2.86
CA ASN A 174 -11.86 -9.70 -2.93
C ASN A 174 -11.61 -8.35 -2.24
N VAL A 175 -11.93 -7.27 -2.95
CA VAL A 175 -11.71 -5.88 -2.51
C VAL A 175 -12.41 -5.52 -1.20
N HIS A 176 -13.39 -6.31 -0.78
CA HIS A 176 -14.11 -6.16 0.49
C HIS A 176 -13.46 -6.93 1.65
N SER A 177 -12.40 -7.69 1.40
CA SER A 177 -11.67 -8.42 2.44
C SER A 177 -11.00 -7.46 3.43
N ILE A 178 -10.94 -7.89 4.70
CA ILE A 178 -10.27 -7.16 5.79
C ILE A 178 -8.89 -7.72 6.13
N ASN A 179 -8.41 -8.70 5.34
CA ASN A 179 -7.20 -9.46 5.69
C ASN A 179 -5.90 -8.73 5.34
N ALA A 180 -5.95 -7.72 4.46
CA ALA A 180 -4.75 -7.02 4.03
C ALA A 180 -4.65 -5.62 4.66
N GLY A 181 -3.44 -5.27 5.06
CA GLY A 181 -3.09 -3.95 5.57
C GLY A 181 -2.82 -2.93 4.45
N VAL A 182 -2.52 -1.71 4.86
CA VAL A 182 -2.25 -0.59 3.95
C VAL A 182 -0.79 -0.15 4.10
N ARG A 183 -0.04 -0.16 3.00
CA ARG A 183 1.34 0.34 2.91
C ARG A 183 1.39 1.52 1.92
N PRO A 184 1.08 2.75 2.37
CA PRO A 184 1.03 3.90 1.48
C PRO A 184 2.42 4.31 0.97
N ALA A 185 2.46 4.75 -0.29
CA ALA A 185 3.62 5.37 -0.92
C ALA A 185 3.33 6.86 -1.20
N LEU A 186 4.39 7.66 -1.28
CA LEU A 186 4.33 9.09 -1.60
C LEU A 186 5.64 9.55 -2.23
N HIS A 187 5.59 10.67 -2.95
CA HIS A 187 6.77 11.39 -3.40
C HIS A 187 6.92 12.70 -2.62
N LEU A 188 8.13 13.00 -2.18
CA LEU A 188 8.45 14.25 -1.50
C LEU A 188 8.99 15.29 -2.49
N ASN A 189 8.61 16.54 -2.28
CA ASN A 189 9.24 17.68 -2.95
C ASN A 189 10.53 18.04 -2.21
N LEU A 190 11.66 17.52 -2.67
CA LEU A 190 12.98 17.79 -2.06
C LEU A 190 13.54 19.20 -2.31
N SER A 191 12.87 20.00 -3.14
CA SER A 191 13.24 21.41 -3.37
C SER A 191 12.80 22.35 -2.23
N SER A 192 12.01 21.86 -1.30
CA SER A 192 11.47 22.63 -0.18
C SER A 192 12.46 22.65 0.99
N SER A 193 13.41 23.59 0.98
CA SER A 193 14.54 23.64 1.91
C SER A 193 14.21 23.74 3.42
N ASN A 194 12.95 23.98 3.77
CA ASN A 194 12.52 24.18 5.15
C ASN A 194 11.81 22.98 5.79
N LEU A 195 11.73 21.84 5.11
CA LEU A 195 10.90 20.71 5.54
C LEU A 195 11.68 19.52 6.07
N TYR A 196 12.97 19.47 5.82
CA TYR A 196 13.84 18.42 6.33
C TYR A 196 15.25 18.96 6.53
N SER A 197 15.86 18.54 7.59
CA SER A 197 17.30 18.66 7.83
C SER A 197 17.89 17.25 7.84
N TYR A 198 19.16 17.14 7.49
CA TYR A 198 19.86 15.86 7.63
C TYR A 198 19.83 15.42 9.11
N ALA A 199 19.17 14.32 9.38
CA ALA A 199 19.01 13.77 10.73
C ALA A 199 19.99 12.62 11.02
N GLY A 200 20.95 12.37 10.13
CA GLY A 200 21.88 11.24 10.21
C GLY A 200 21.49 10.11 9.28
N THR A 201 22.36 9.12 9.20
CA THR A 201 22.10 7.89 8.43
C THR A 201 21.42 6.89 9.34
N VAL A 202 20.23 6.41 8.95
CA VAL A 202 19.57 5.29 9.61
C VAL A 202 20.07 3.99 8.95
N CYS A 203 20.82 3.19 9.67
CA CYS A 203 21.16 1.84 9.24
C CYS A 203 20.01 0.90 9.60
N SER A 204 19.56 0.13 8.63
CA SER A 204 18.57 -0.94 8.85
C SER A 204 19.18 -2.17 9.57
N ASP A 205 20.50 -2.20 9.71
CA ASP A 205 21.25 -3.28 10.32
C ASP A 205 21.51 -2.94 11.79
N ALA A 206 20.92 -3.70 12.70
CA ALA A 206 21.09 -3.55 14.14
C ALA A 206 22.55 -3.78 14.63
N MET A 207 23.43 -4.25 13.77
CA MET A 207 24.84 -4.50 14.06
C MET A 207 25.78 -3.32 13.79
N ARG A 208 25.24 -2.17 13.33
CA ARG A 208 26.01 -0.95 13.07
C ARG A 208 25.54 0.25 13.89
N SER A 209 25.28 0.05 15.17
CA SER A 209 25.24 1.14 16.14
C SER A 209 26.66 1.46 16.55
N GLY A 210 27.27 2.42 15.88
CA GLY A 210 28.49 3.06 16.33
C GLY A 210 28.18 4.38 16.96
#